data_1574569443b14e55ba9c705a789e1665
#
_entry.id   1574569443b14e55ba9c705a789e1665
#
_cell.length_a   1.000
_cell.length_b   1.000
_cell.length_c   1.000
_cell.angle_alpha   90.00
_cell.angle_beta   90.00
_cell.angle_gamma   90.00
#
_symmetry.space_group_name_H-M   'P 1'
#
loop_
_entity.id
_entity.type
_entity.pdbx_description
1 polymer ?
#
loop_
_entity_poly.entity_id
_entity_poly.type
_entity_poly.pdbx_seq_one_letter_code
_entity_poly.pdbx_strand_id
1 'polypeptide(L)'
;MTIETEDAILYHSIWGHAAEALAMVSIEDFTPGDRQELFAIIERGYTDGKLHAAWVSDEAIRLGRPSPAFVASIVTAGFSGTVGYYCERLREASVQRHAVAALTRGLAALNRGASDPTVIVEEVRAELAQLPQAALTNDDTWTLSDIMSLTVEHEAFTLPDMLRRNERLVLTGTEGGGKSVFVYQLLTGAAYGVDTFTLKRTEPKRVLFLDVENNEFQARGNLDKIVPALKEIADPSIDPDWRSMKRRVVDLLATKDKVDIIRRVVHYSPDILYMGTAYKLTDVTDETHRSVRAIQSVVDRIRQEIDCSVIVEHHAGHGTMNDRNKMRPEGSSYWLRWPDFGKGMQPLKSNNGGRLMRISSWRGDRATDRRFPVAVRQGDNMPWVPIYQDEWDALYSHIHDS
;
A
#
# COMPACT_ATOMS: atom_id res chain seq x y z
N MET A 1 -23.58 9.18 23.63
CA MET A 1 -24.42 9.55 22.50
C MET A 1 -25.83 9.25 22.89
N THR A 2 -26.71 10.10 22.55
CA THR A 2 -28.02 10.12 23.16
C THR A 2 -29.03 9.37 22.30
N ILE A 3 -29.87 8.62 22.94
CA ILE A 3 -31.17 8.09 22.45
C ILE A 3 -31.86 9.11 21.54
N GLU A 4 -31.74 10.39 21.86
CA GLU A 4 -32.22 11.56 21.11
C GLU A 4 -31.72 11.66 19.66
N THR A 5 -30.49 11.20 19.35
CA THR A 5 -29.98 11.20 17.95
C THR A 5 -30.68 10.16 17.09
N GLU A 6 -30.94 8.97 17.61
CA GLU A 6 -31.66 7.91 16.91
C GLU A 6 -33.10 8.31 16.68
N ASP A 7 -33.75 8.89 17.71
CA ASP A 7 -35.12 9.35 17.66
C ASP A 7 -35.32 10.50 16.64
N ALA A 8 -34.30 11.37 16.52
CA ALA A 8 -34.32 12.45 15.52
C ALA A 8 -34.26 11.91 14.08
N ILE A 9 -33.42 10.86 13.83
CA ILE A 9 -33.36 10.24 12.49
C ILE A 9 -34.69 9.59 12.13
N LEU A 10 -35.27 8.84 13.05
CA LEU A 10 -36.60 8.21 12.85
C LEU A 10 -37.68 9.24 12.56
N TYR A 11 -37.72 10.35 13.33
CA TYR A 11 -38.63 11.47 13.10
C TYR A 11 -38.45 12.06 11.71
N HIS A 12 -37.25 12.51 11.35
CA HIS A 12 -37.00 13.13 10.05
C HIS A 12 -37.30 12.18 8.89
N SER A 13 -37.00 10.87 9.04
CA SER A 13 -37.33 9.88 8.03
C SER A 13 -38.82 9.75 7.76
N ILE A 14 -39.64 9.76 8.81
CA ILE A 14 -41.11 9.71 8.69
C ILE A 14 -41.65 10.99 8.01
N TRP A 15 -40.99 12.12 8.26
CA TRP A 15 -41.43 13.44 7.79
C TRP A 15 -40.76 13.94 6.49
N GLY A 16 -40.29 13.01 5.66
CA GLY A 16 -39.89 13.30 4.28
C GLY A 16 -38.40 13.17 3.96
N HIS A 17 -37.55 12.79 4.95
CA HIS A 17 -36.10 12.65 4.77
C HIS A 17 -35.61 11.19 4.76
N ALA A 18 -36.50 10.22 4.48
CA ALA A 18 -36.17 8.81 4.48
C ALA A 18 -35.08 8.45 3.45
N ALA A 19 -35.12 9.05 2.25
CA ALA A 19 -34.12 8.79 1.21
C ALA A 19 -32.70 9.13 1.68
N GLU A 20 -32.55 10.28 2.34
CA GLU A 20 -31.25 10.73 2.87
C GLU A 20 -30.80 9.84 4.04
N ALA A 21 -31.68 9.50 4.96
CA ALA A 21 -31.38 8.63 6.09
C ALA A 21 -30.95 7.23 5.62
N LEU A 22 -31.71 6.60 4.71
CA LEU A 22 -31.44 5.26 4.17
C LEU A 22 -30.17 5.19 3.33
N ALA A 23 -29.73 6.30 2.75
CA ALA A 23 -28.44 6.38 2.07
C ALA A 23 -27.25 6.46 3.04
N MET A 24 -27.47 6.89 4.28
CA MET A 24 -26.40 7.17 5.24
C MET A 24 -26.28 6.16 6.36
N VAL A 25 -27.36 5.55 6.81
CA VAL A 25 -27.39 4.62 7.96
C VAL A 25 -28.20 3.38 7.63
N SER A 26 -27.87 2.28 8.33
CA SER A 26 -28.52 0.98 8.23
C SER A 26 -29.20 0.61 9.55
N ILE A 27 -29.99 -0.48 9.54
CA ILE A 27 -30.68 -0.98 10.75
C ILE A 27 -29.67 -1.31 11.88
N GLU A 28 -28.51 -1.85 11.53
CA GLU A 28 -27.48 -2.25 12.48
C GLU A 28 -26.83 -1.05 13.21
N ASP A 29 -26.96 0.15 12.67
CA ASP A 29 -26.44 1.37 13.30
C ASP A 29 -27.27 1.81 14.51
N PHE A 30 -28.53 1.38 14.60
CA PHE A 30 -29.39 1.71 15.71
C PHE A 30 -29.17 0.79 16.91
N THR A 31 -29.51 1.30 18.10
CA THR A 31 -29.58 0.46 19.31
C THR A 31 -30.65 -0.61 19.15
N PRO A 32 -30.34 -1.89 19.46
CA PRO A 32 -31.33 -2.98 19.36
C PRO A 32 -32.63 -2.71 20.13
N GLY A 33 -33.74 -3.07 19.51
CA GLY A 33 -35.09 -2.91 20.08
C GLY A 33 -35.99 -2.01 19.22
N ASP A 34 -36.89 -1.25 19.86
CA ASP A 34 -37.93 -0.46 19.21
C ASP A 34 -37.43 0.46 18.08
N ARG A 35 -36.18 0.97 18.18
CA ARG A 35 -35.56 1.85 17.17
C ARG A 35 -35.19 1.12 15.89
N GLN A 36 -34.56 -0.04 16.01
CA GLN A 36 -34.27 -0.89 14.85
C GLN A 36 -35.56 -1.35 14.17
N GLU A 37 -36.56 -1.73 14.96
CA GLU A 37 -37.82 -2.19 14.44
C GLU A 37 -38.59 -1.06 13.72
N LEU A 38 -38.57 0.18 14.25
CA LEU A 38 -39.19 1.32 13.60
C LEU A 38 -38.45 1.72 12.33
N PHE A 39 -37.11 1.68 12.32
CA PHE A 39 -36.35 1.99 11.11
C PHE A 39 -36.59 0.95 10.02
N ALA A 40 -36.71 -0.34 10.35
CA ALA A 40 -37.09 -1.38 9.38
C ALA A 40 -38.48 -1.16 8.78
N ILE A 41 -39.44 -0.63 9.57
CA ILE A 41 -40.77 -0.23 9.05
C ILE A 41 -40.63 0.96 8.09
N ILE A 42 -39.82 1.95 8.44
CA ILE A 42 -39.57 3.13 7.60
C ILE A 42 -38.95 2.72 6.27
N GLU A 43 -37.91 1.88 6.28
CA GLU A 43 -37.26 1.35 5.09
C GLU A 43 -38.22 0.64 4.14
N ARG A 44 -39.07 -0.24 4.70
CA ARG A 44 -40.11 -0.94 3.94
C ARG A 44 -41.13 0.02 3.37
N GLY A 45 -41.66 0.94 4.20
CA GLY A 45 -42.63 1.94 3.76
C GLY A 45 -42.11 2.84 2.65
N TYR A 46 -40.82 3.19 2.73
CA TYR A 46 -40.15 3.97 1.68
C TYR A 46 -40.04 3.17 0.38
N THR A 47 -39.58 1.91 0.46
CA THR A 47 -39.44 1.02 -0.69
C THR A 47 -40.76 0.74 -1.38
N ASP A 48 -41.84 0.59 -0.61
CA ASP A 48 -43.22 0.36 -1.10
C ASP A 48 -43.94 1.63 -1.57
N GLY A 49 -43.36 2.82 -1.39
CA GLY A 49 -43.96 4.10 -1.71
C GLY A 49 -45.17 4.46 -0.80
N LYS A 50 -45.23 3.89 0.40
CA LYS A 50 -46.34 4.02 1.36
C LYS A 50 -45.96 4.83 2.60
N LEU A 51 -44.73 5.31 2.68
CA LEU A 51 -44.22 5.93 3.90
C LEU A 51 -44.96 7.25 4.22
N HIS A 52 -45.72 7.24 5.29
CA HIS A 52 -46.28 8.40 5.96
C HIS A 52 -46.64 8.05 7.41
N ALA A 53 -46.75 9.03 8.29
CA ALA A 53 -46.88 8.83 9.73
C ALA A 53 -48.04 7.90 10.13
N ALA A 54 -49.23 8.01 9.50
CA ALA A 54 -50.36 7.13 9.79
C ALA A 54 -50.06 5.66 9.39
N TRP A 55 -49.48 5.43 8.20
CA TRP A 55 -49.11 4.09 7.75
C TRP A 55 -48.09 3.45 8.69
N VAL A 56 -47.09 4.19 9.15
CA VAL A 56 -46.07 3.71 10.10
C VAL A 56 -46.72 3.26 11.41
N SER A 57 -47.70 4.04 11.93
CA SER A 57 -48.45 3.70 13.13
C SER A 57 -49.29 2.44 12.95
N ASP A 58 -50.03 2.33 11.84
CA ASP A 58 -50.85 1.16 11.53
C ASP A 58 -50.03 -0.09 11.35
N GLU A 59 -48.85 0.01 10.68
CA GLU A 59 -47.94 -1.11 10.43
C GLU A 59 -47.29 -1.58 11.73
N ALA A 60 -46.90 -0.70 12.63
CA ALA A 60 -46.40 -1.05 13.96
C ALA A 60 -47.45 -1.80 14.79
N ILE A 61 -48.72 -1.34 14.76
CA ILE A 61 -49.84 -2.03 15.42
C ILE A 61 -50.02 -3.43 14.81
N ARG A 62 -50.00 -3.54 13.48
CA ARG A 62 -50.16 -4.80 12.75
C ARG A 62 -49.09 -5.83 13.11
N LEU A 63 -47.82 -5.37 13.25
CA LEU A 63 -46.67 -6.22 13.59
C LEU A 63 -46.57 -6.51 15.08
N GLY A 64 -47.24 -5.75 15.94
CA GLY A 64 -47.12 -5.84 17.40
C GLY A 64 -45.85 -5.27 17.97
N ARG A 65 -45.04 -4.63 17.14
CA ARG A 65 -43.77 -3.93 17.49
C ARG A 65 -43.38 -2.96 16.37
N PRO A 66 -42.61 -1.86 16.69
CA PRO A 66 -42.33 -1.41 18.08
C PRO A 66 -43.62 -1.01 18.81
N SER A 67 -43.50 -0.65 20.09
CA SER A 67 -44.71 -0.30 20.88
C SER A 67 -45.41 0.92 20.27
N PRO A 68 -46.78 0.95 20.22
CA PRO A 68 -47.52 2.11 19.70
C PRO A 68 -47.21 3.42 20.43
N ALA A 69 -46.93 3.35 21.73
CA ALA A 69 -46.55 4.51 22.53
C ALA A 69 -45.22 5.09 22.10
N PHE A 70 -44.23 4.23 21.76
CA PHE A 70 -42.96 4.67 21.22
C PHE A 70 -43.12 5.33 19.83
N VAL A 71 -43.85 4.69 18.92
CA VAL A 71 -44.12 5.27 17.60
C VAL A 71 -44.78 6.63 17.71
N ALA A 72 -45.81 6.78 18.55
CA ALA A 72 -46.49 8.07 18.79
C ALA A 72 -45.49 9.10 19.34
N SER A 73 -44.59 8.74 20.24
CA SER A 73 -43.58 9.65 20.77
C SER A 73 -42.63 10.18 19.68
N ILE A 74 -42.21 9.30 18.75
CA ILE A 74 -41.34 9.70 17.63
C ILE A 74 -42.09 10.60 16.64
N VAL A 75 -43.30 10.21 16.22
CA VAL A 75 -44.09 10.97 15.23
C VAL A 75 -44.38 12.41 15.69
N THR A 76 -44.50 12.63 17.01
CA THR A 76 -44.86 13.93 17.61
C THR A 76 -43.67 14.69 18.21
N ALA A 77 -42.45 14.18 18.13
CA ALA A 77 -41.31 14.70 18.89
C ALA A 77 -40.84 16.10 18.45
N GLY A 78 -40.87 16.43 17.15
CA GLY A 78 -40.55 17.78 16.67
C GLY A 78 -39.03 18.11 16.77
N PHE A 79 -38.18 17.28 16.23
CA PHE A 79 -36.73 17.52 16.23
C PHE A 79 -36.33 18.62 15.25
N SER A 80 -35.40 19.49 15.67
CA SER A 80 -34.74 20.50 14.84
C SER A 80 -33.38 20.01 14.31
N GLY A 81 -32.92 20.57 13.20
CA GLY A 81 -31.64 20.20 12.58
C GLY A 81 -31.81 19.37 11.31
N THR A 82 -30.72 18.94 10.70
CA THR A 82 -30.72 18.13 9.47
C THR A 82 -30.57 16.65 9.79
N VAL A 83 -31.24 15.80 9.01
CA VAL A 83 -31.11 14.34 9.18
C VAL A 83 -29.66 13.86 8.95
N GLY A 84 -28.96 14.49 8.00
CA GLY A 84 -27.54 14.18 7.73
C GLY A 84 -26.66 14.33 8.95
N TYR A 85 -26.79 15.42 9.70
CA TYR A 85 -26.04 15.63 10.96
C TYR A 85 -26.26 14.49 11.97
N TYR A 86 -27.52 14.08 12.14
CA TYR A 86 -27.84 12.99 13.09
C TYR A 86 -27.33 11.63 12.58
N CYS A 87 -27.41 11.38 11.26
CA CYS A 87 -26.89 10.16 10.67
C CYS A 87 -25.36 10.02 10.84
N GLU A 88 -24.58 11.09 10.64
CA GLU A 88 -23.15 11.09 10.90
C GLU A 88 -22.83 10.73 12.36
N ARG A 89 -23.52 11.37 13.30
CA ARG A 89 -23.35 11.11 14.73
C ARG A 89 -23.74 9.68 15.12
N LEU A 90 -24.79 9.12 14.50
CA LEU A 90 -25.17 7.72 14.74
C LEU A 90 -24.12 6.76 14.22
N ARG A 91 -23.56 6.99 13.03
CA ARG A 91 -22.51 6.15 12.47
C ARG A 91 -21.24 6.16 13.32
N GLU A 92 -20.79 7.34 13.75
CA GLU A 92 -19.63 7.42 14.66
C GLU A 92 -19.81 6.55 15.90
N ALA A 93 -20.96 6.59 16.50
CA ALA A 93 -21.22 5.81 17.70
C ALA A 93 -21.53 4.34 17.42
N SER A 94 -22.09 4.01 16.28
CA SER A 94 -22.21 2.63 15.82
C SER A 94 -20.81 1.99 15.72
N VAL A 95 -19.88 2.65 15.02
CA VAL A 95 -18.49 2.21 14.92
C VAL A 95 -17.87 2.05 16.31
N GLN A 96 -18.04 3.01 17.21
CA GLN A 96 -17.52 2.92 18.57
C GLN A 96 -18.11 1.73 19.33
N ARG A 97 -19.42 1.49 19.24
CA ARG A 97 -20.08 0.35 19.90
C ARG A 97 -19.54 -0.99 19.40
N HIS A 98 -19.45 -1.14 18.08
CA HIS A 98 -18.95 -2.38 17.48
C HIS A 98 -17.47 -2.62 17.81
N ALA A 99 -16.63 -1.57 17.77
CA ALA A 99 -15.22 -1.67 18.15
C ALA A 99 -15.06 -2.09 19.61
N VAL A 100 -15.79 -1.47 20.54
CA VAL A 100 -15.77 -1.84 21.96
C VAL A 100 -16.24 -3.28 22.15
N ALA A 101 -17.28 -3.72 21.46
CA ALA A 101 -17.79 -5.08 21.54
C ALA A 101 -16.76 -6.11 21.03
N ALA A 102 -16.12 -5.85 19.88
CA ALA A 102 -15.07 -6.70 19.32
C ALA A 102 -13.87 -6.84 20.28
N LEU A 103 -13.37 -5.72 20.79
CA LEU A 103 -12.27 -5.69 21.75
C LEU A 103 -12.62 -6.42 23.06
N THR A 104 -13.86 -6.24 23.55
CA THR A 104 -14.32 -6.89 24.78
C THR A 104 -14.42 -8.41 24.60
N ARG A 105 -14.95 -8.87 23.44
CA ARG A 105 -14.99 -10.31 23.12
C ARG A 105 -13.59 -10.90 23.02
N GLY A 106 -12.69 -10.21 22.33
CA GLY A 106 -11.29 -10.64 22.19
C GLY A 106 -10.58 -10.73 23.54
N LEU A 107 -10.74 -9.72 24.39
CA LEU A 107 -10.17 -9.73 25.74
C LEU A 107 -10.73 -10.88 26.59
N ALA A 108 -12.03 -11.13 26.54
CA ALA A 108 -12.66 -12.25 27.24
C ALA A 108 -12.19 -13.63 26.74
N ALA A 109 -11.92 -13.74 25.41
CA ALA A 109 -11.39 -14.97 24.83
C ALA A 109 -9.92 -15.20 25.22
N LEU A 110 -9.09 -14.16 25.23
CA LEU A 110 -7.71 -14.24 25.73
C LEU A 110 -7.63 -14.64 27.19
N ASN A 111 -8.50 -14.08 28.05
CA ASN A 111 -8.54 -14.38 29.46
C ASN A 111 -9.02 -15.83 29.78
N ARG A 112 -9.80 -16.43 28.88
CA ARG A 112 -10.23 -17.84 29.03
C ARG A 112 -9.15 -18.84 28.63
N GLY A 113 -8.13 -18.43 27.87
CA GLY A 113 -7.03 -19.31 27.45
C GLY A 113 -7.42 -20.47 26.54
N ALA A 114 -8.60 -20.39 25.89
CA ALA A 114 -9.17 -21.52 25.14
C ALA A 114 -8.62 -21.65 23.69
N SER A 115 -7.86 -20.70 23.21
CA SER A 115 -7.33 -20.65 21.82
C SER A 115 -5.96 -19.97 21.78
N ASP A 116 -5.21 -20.19 20.70
CA ASP A 116 -3.95 -19.49 20.47
C ASP A 116 -4.20 -17.96 20.49
N PRO A 117 -3.49 -17.20 21.33
CA PRO A 117 -3.63 -15.75 21.41
C PRO A 117 -3.48 -15.04 20.04
N THR A 118 -2.66 -15.58 19.15
CA THR A 118 -2.44 -15.03 17.80
C THR A 118 -3.72 -15.11 16.96
N VAL A 119 -4.45 -16.23 17.07
CA VAL A 119 -5.72 -16.42 16.35
C VAL A 119 -6.77 -15.42 16.84
N ILE A 120 -6.90 -15.28 18.16
CA ILE A 120 -7.87 -14.35 18.77
C ILE A 120 -7.57 -12.90 18.33
N VAL A 121 -6.30 -12.50 18.31
CA VAL A 121 -5.91 -11.16 17.86
C VAL A 121 -6.24 -10.94 16.40
N GLU A 122 -6.03 -11.93 15.53
CA GLU A 122 -6.37 -11.81 14.10
C GLU A 122 -7.88 -11.79 13.86
N GLU A 123 -8.66 -12.54 14.64
CA GLU A 123 -10.14 -12.48 14.59
C GLU A 123 -10.66 -11.08 14.97
N VAL A 124 -10.18 -10.52 16.08
CA VAL A 124 -10.54 -9.16 16.49
C VAL A 124 -10.13 -8.13 15.44
N ARG A 125 -8.94 -8.28 14.88
CA ARG A 125 -8.46 -7.38 13.82
C ARG A 125 -9.29 -7.47 12.55
N ALA A 126 -9.67 -8.68 12.13
CA ALA A 126 -10.54 -8.88 10.98
C ALA A 126 -11.93 -8.25 11.21
N GLU A 127 -12.46 -8.38 12.42
CA GLU A 127 -13.74 -7.78 12.80
C GLU A 127 -13.67 -6.23 12.82
N LEU A 128 -12.61 -5.67 13.39
CA LEU A 128 -12.38 -4.21 13.38
C LEU A 128 -12.17 -3.66 11.96
N ALA A 129 -11.57 -4.44 11.07
CA ALA A 129 -11.37 -4.04 9.68
C ALA A 129 -12.68 -4.05 8.85
N GLN A 130 -13.71 -4.76 9.32
CA GLN A 130 -15.03 -4.77 8.70
C GLN A 130 -15.94 -3.63 9.20
N LEU A 131 -15.54 -2.97 10.29
CA LEU A 131 -16.30 -1.79 10.73
C LEU A 131 -16.32 -0.79 9.60
N PRO A 132 -17.48 -0.17 9.31
CA PRO A 132 -17.52 0.97 8.41
C PRO A 132 -16.46 1.94 8.93
N GLN A 133 -15.40 2.14 8.18
CA GLN A 133 -14.52 3.27 8.45
C GLN A 133 -15.47 4.43 8.54
N ALA A 134 -15.52 5.07 9.71
CA ALA A 134 -16.38 6.22 9.97
C ALA A 134 -16.34 7.00 8.70
N ALA A 135 -17.48 7.14 8.02
CA ALA A 135 -17.44 7.62 6.67
C ALA A 135 -16.68 8.92 6.76
N LEU A 136 -15.43 8.79 6.36
CA LEU A 136 -14.76 9.94 5.89
C LEU A 136 -15.74 10.47 4.88
N THR A 137 -16.36 11.57 5.18
CA THR A 137 -17.09 12.41 4.26
C THR A 137 -16.14 12.98 3.21
N ASN A 138 -15.09 12.26 2.95
CA ASN A 138 -14.29 12.33 1.77
C ASN A 138 -14.98 11.38 0.80
N ASP A 139 -15.81 11.96 -0.03
CA ASP A 139 -16.08 11.44 -1.35
C ASP A 139 -14.73 10.89 -1.86
N ASP A 140 -14.59 9.55 -1.90
CA ASP A 140 -13.36 8.90 -2.41
C ASP A 140 -13.18 9.16 -3.91
N THR A 141 -13.98 10.09 -4.45
CA THR A 141 -13.96 10.52 -5.84
C THR A 141 -13.35 11.91 -5.96
N TRP A 142 -12.48 12.06 -6.94
CA TRP A 142 -11.92 13.34 -7.32
C TRP A 142 -12.80 13.96 -8.41
N THR A 143 -13.27 15.18 -8.21
CA THR A 143 -13.86 15.94 -9.30
C THR A 143 -12.77 16.39 -10.28
N LEU A 144 -13.15 16.74 -11.50
CA LEU A 144 -12.21 17.33 -12.45
C LEU A 144 -11.54 18.58 -11.87
N SER A 145 -12.27 19.40 -11.13
CA SER A 145 -11.75 20.59 -10.47
C SER A 145 -10.69 20.24 -9.43
N ASP A 146 -10.91 19.20 -8.63
CA ASP A 146 -9.95 18.74 -7.62
C ASP A 146 -8.65 18.29 -8.30
N ILE A 147 -8.75 17.47 -9.35
CA ILE A 147 -7.58 17.01 -10.12
C ILE A 147 -6.83 18.19 -10.75
N MET A 148 -7.53 19.16 -11.33
CA MET A 148 -6.91 20.32 -11.96
C MET A 148 -6.33 21.32 -10.97
N SER A 149 -6.80 21.31 -9.72
CA SER A 149 -6.25 22.13 -8.64
C SER A 149 -5.03 21.51 -7.97
N LEU A 150 -4.77 20.21 -8.21
CA LEU A 150 -3.54 19.61 -7.76
C LEU A 150 -2.36 20.40 -8.34
N THR A 151 -1.62 21.06 -7.49
CA THR A 151 -0.30 21.56 -7.86
C THR A 151 0.52 20.33 -8.22
N VAL A 152 0.81 20.16 -9.51
CA VAL A 152 1.84 19.25 -9.97
C VAL A 152 3.17 19.88 -9.54
N GLU A 153 3.42 19.92 -8.24
CA GLU A 153 4.79 19.97 -7.76
C GLU A 153 5.41 18.74 -8.40
N HIS A 154 6.50 18.93 -9.14
CA HIS A 154 7.24 17.85 -9.77
C HIS A 154 7.33 16.72 -8.75
N GLU A 155 6.61 15.62 -8.97
CA GLU A 155 6.47 14.52 -8.01
C GLU A 155 7.83 14.23 -7.43
N ALA A 156 7.99 14.47 -6.12
CA ALA A 156 9.28 14.46 -5.47
C ALA A 156 9.95 13.10 -5.70
N PHE A 157 11.13 13.11 -6.29
CA PHE A 157 11.91 11.91 -6.45
C PHE A 157 12.37 11.39 -5.09
N THR A 158 12.11 10.13 -4.80
CA THR A 158 12.71 9.40 -3.65
C THR A 158 14.16 9.02 -3.95
N LEU A 159 14.46 8.62 -5.18
CA LEU A 159 15.82 8.54 -5.72
C LEU A 159 15.95 9.57 -6.82
N PRO A 160 16.85 10.55 -6.72
CA PRO A 160 16.98 11.63 -7.67
C PRO A 160 17.00 11.13 -9.11
N ASP A 161 16.18 11.73 -9.95
CA ASP A 161 16.04 11.44 -11.38
C ASP A 161 15.64 9.98 -11.74
N MET A 162 15.47 9.08 -10.75
CA MET A 162 15.25 7.65 -11.02
C MET A 162 13.92 7.10 -10.52
N LEU A 163 13.55 7.36 -9.28
CA LEU A 163 12.35 6.77 -8.65
C LEU A 163 11.55 7.86 -7.96
N ARG A 164 10.32 8.07 -8.38
CA ARG A 164 9.41 9.01 -7.76
C ARG A 164 8.73 8.40 -6.54
N ARG A 165 8.20 9.27 -5.69
CA ARG A 165 7.41 8.86 -4.54
C ARG A 165 6.26 7.95 -4.96
N ASN A 166 6.04 6.89 -4.18
CA ASN A 166 4.95 5.93 -4.38
C ASN A 166 4.99 5.16 -5.74
N GLU A 167 6.16 5.05 -6.40
CA GLU A 167 6.32 4.25 -7.61
C GLU A 167 6.83 2.83 -7.33
N ARG A 168 6.58 1.93 -8.27
CA ARG A 168 7.06 0.54 -8.30
C ARG A 168 8.05 0.34 -9.44
N LEU A 169 9.28 0.06 -9.10
CA LEU A 169 10.29 -0.42 -10.04
C LEU A 169 10.45 -1.94 -9.91
N VAL A 170 10.39 -2.67 -11.00
CA VAL A 170 10.89 -4.04 -11.05
C VAL A 170 12.22 -4.05 -11.78
N LEU A 171 13.28 -4.42 -11.06
CA LEU A 171 14.64 -4.53 -11.56
C LEU A 171 14.97 -5.98 -11.87
N THR A 172 15.23 -6.29 -13.13
CA THR A 172 15.57 -7.64 -13.58
C THR A 172 17.04 -7.75 -13.99
N GLY A 173 17.52 -8.96 -14.11
CA GLY A 173 18.86 -9.24 -14.61
C GLY A 173 19.28 -10.67 -14.37
N THR A 174 20.40 -11.06 -15.00
CA THR A 174 20.98 -12.38 -14.83
C THR A 174 21.48 -12.60 -13.41
N GLU A 175 21.58 -13.85 -12.99
CA GLU A 175 22.21 -14.23 -11.74
C GLU A 175 23.67 -13.76 -11.71
N GLY A 176 24.13 -13.28 -10.54
CA GLY A 176 25.49 -12.73 -10.40
C GLY A 176 25.73 -11.42 -11.17
N GLY A 177 24.73 -10.84 -11.83
CA GLY A 177 24.81 -9.61 -12.62
C GLY A 177 25.03 -8.33 -11.81
N GLY A 178 25.06 -8.39 -10.47
CA GLY A 178 25.33 -7.22 -9.62
C GLY A 178 24.12 -6.33 -9.33
N LYS A 179 22.90 -6.81 -9.59
CA LYS A 179 21.63 -6.10 -9.28
C LYS A 179 21.55 -5.69 -7.81
N SER A 180 21.76 -6.64 -6.91
CA SER A 180 21.67 -6.38 -5.47
C SER A 180 22.70 -5.33 -5.03
N VAL A 181 23.94 -5.38 -5.54
CA VAL A 181 24.97 -4.35 -5.27
C VAL A 181 24.53 -2.99 -5.79
N PHE A 182 23.89 -2.94 -6.95
CA PHE A 182 23.33 -1.72 -7.53
C PHE A 182 22.25 -1.10 -6.63
N VAL A 183 21.29 -1.93 -6.17
CA VAL A 183 20.23 -1.47 -5.26
C VAL A 183 20.81 -1.07 -3.90
N TYR A 184 21.74 -1.85 -3.33
CA TYR A 184 22.43 -1.48 -2.09
C TYR A 184 23.11 -0.13 -2.21
N GLN A 185 23.80 0.15 -3.32
CA GLN A 185 24.44 1.44 -3.55
C GLN A 185 23.43 2.58 -3.55
N LEU A 186 22.36 2.47 -4.35
CA LEU A 186 21.34 3.52 -4.47
C LEU A 186 20.64 3.80 -3.13
N LEU A 187 20.19 2.76 -2.44
CA LEU A 187 19.40 2.91 -1.23
C LEU A 187 20.25 3.30 -0.02
N THR A 188 21.48 2.80 0.07
CA THR A 188 22.38 3.25 1.13
C THR A 188 22.75 4.71 0.92
N GLY A 189 23.00 5.13 -0.33
CA GLY A 189 23.18 6.54 -0.65
C GLY A 189 22.00 7.40 -0.24
N ALA A 190 20.78 6.97 -0.56
CA ALA A 190 19.57 7.67 -0.17
C ALA A 190 19.44 7.82 1.36
N ALA A 191 19.79 6.78 2.13
CA ALA A 191 19.79 6.85 3.59
C ALA A 191 20.81 7.84 4.15
N TYR A 192 21.99 7.95 3.52
CA TYR A 192 23.02 8.94 3.86
C TYR A 192 22.72 10.34 3.31
N GLY A 193 21.62 10.54 2.56
CA GLY A 193 21.34 11.80 1.89
C GLY A 193 22.38 12.12 0.81
N VAL A 194 22.79 11.13 0.02
CA VAL A 194 23.75 11.26 -1.08
C VAL A 194 23.22 10.59 -2.34
N ASP A 195 23.13 11.31 -3.42
CA ASP A 195 22.97 10.73 -4.75
C ASP A 195 24.30 10.08 -5.17
N THR A 196 24.31 8.78 -5.24
CA THR A 196 25.54 7.98 -5.50
C THR A 196 26.06 8.08 -6.93
N PHE A 197 25.31 8.68 -7.84
CA PHE A 197 25.69 8.86 -9.21
C PHE A 197 26.28 10.24 -9.50
N THR A 198 25.74 11.26 -8.87
CA THR A 198 26.26 12.63 -9.00
C THR A 198 27.20 13.02 -7.87
N LEU A 199 27.26 12.21 -6.80
CA LEU A 199 27.98 12.43 -5.56
C LEU A 199 27.56 13.75 -4.86
N LYS A 200 26.33 14.20 -5.11
CA LYS A 200 25.75 15.39 -4.49
C LYS A 200 24.94 15.02 -3.25
N ARG A 201 24.92 15.92 -2.28
CA ARG A 201 24.04 15.79 -1.12
C ARG A 201 22.60 15.99 -1.53
N THR A 202 21.73 15.20 -0.92
CA THR A 202 20.28 15.22 -1.10
C THR A 202 19.61 15.12 0.28
N GLU A 203 18.30 15.16 0.31
CA GLU A 203 17.54 14.88 1.52
C GLU A 203 17.64 13.38 1.87
N PRO A 204 18.01 13.01 3.13
CA PRO A 204 18.10 11.62 3.53
C PRO A 204 16.72 10.96 3.52
N LYS A 205 16.68 9.69 3.17
CA LYS A 205 15.47 8.87 3.09
C LYS A 205 15.54 7.69 4.06
N ARG A 206 14.40 7.31 4.59
CA ARG A 206 14.24 6.10 5.40
C ARG A 206 14.15 4.90 4.48
N VAL A 207 15.07 3.97 4.59
CA VAL A 207 15.12 2.79 3.72
C VAL A 207 14.95 1.49 4.48
N LEU A 208 14.19 0.57 3.91
CA LEU A 208 13.95 -0.75 4.47
C LEU A 208 14.24 -1.84 3.44
N PHE A 209 15.07 -2.80 3.85
CA PHE A 209 15.36 -3.99 3.05
C PHE A 209 14.59 -5.20 3.56
N LEU A 210 13.80 -5.82 2.71
CA LEU A 210 13.34 -7.19 2.84
C LEU A 210 14.20 -8.04 1.90
N ASP A 211 15.43 -8.28 2.29
CA ASP A 211 16.39 -9.11 1.55
C ASP A 211 16.31 -10.55 2.07
N VAL A 212 15.71 -11.42 1.27
CA VAL A 212 15.56 -12.85 1.60
C VAL A 212 16.63 -13.72 0.94
N GLU A 213 17.51 -13.12 0.14
CA GLU A 213 18.57 -13.84 -0.57
C GLU A 213 19.92 -13.70 0.13
N ASN A 214 20.32 -12.48 0.47
CA ASN A 214 21.61 -12.23 1.08
C ASN A 214 21.54 -12.40 2.61
N ASN A 215 22.53 -13.09 3.14
CA ASN A 215 22.73 -13.12 4.60
C ASN A 215 23.43 -11.84 5.08
N GLU A 216 23.51 -11.67 6.41
CA GLU A 216 24.11 -10.48 7.01
C GLU A 216 25.59 -10.25 6.64
N PHE A 217 26.33 -11.31 6.37
CA PHE A 217 27.73 -11.20 5.93
C PHE A 217 27.85 -10.73 4.48
N GLN A 218 26.95 -11.20 3.60
CA GLN A 218 26.86 -10.74 2.22
C GLN A 218 26.38 -9.28 2.15
N ALA A 219 25.37 -8.94 2.93
CA ALA A 219 24.91 -7.56 3.08
C ALA A 219 26.05 -6.66 3.58
N ARG A 220 26.78 -7.09 4.62
CA ARG A 220 27.96 -6.38 5.15
C ARG A 220 29.01 -6.19 4.06
N GLY A 221 29.33 -7.23 3.29
CA GLY A 221 30.32 -7.14 2.20
C GLY A 221 29.94 -6.17 1.08
N ASN A 222 28.62 -5.97 0.83
CA ASN A 222 28.14 -4.92 -0.07
C ASN A 222 28.29 -3.54 0.56
N LEU A 223 27.93 -3.38 1.82
CA LEU A 223 28.03 -2.11 2.54
C LEU A 223 29.47 -1.65 2.73
N ASP A 224 30.40 -2.56 2.96
CA ASP A 224 31.83 -2.24 3.12
C ASP A 224 32.46 -1.60 1.87
N LYS A 225 31.86 -1.80 0.69
CA LYS A 225 32.27 -1.15 -0.57
C LYS A 225 31.64 0.22 -0.79
N ILE A 226 30.58 0.56 -0.07
CA ILE A 226 29.73 1.72 -0.33
C ILE A 226 29.88 2.76 0.79
N VAL A 227 29.77 2.32 2.05
CA VAL A 227 29.72 3.19 3.22
C VAL A 227 30.94 4.10 3.40
N PRO A 228 32.19 3.64 3.18
CA PRO A 228 33.35 4.50 3.33
C PRO A 228 33.26 5.77 2.46
N ALA A 229 32.95 5.60 1.18
CA ALA A 229 32.83 6.73 0.25
C ALA A 229 31.63 7.63 0.58
N LEU A 230 30.52 7.07 1.04
CA LEU A 230 29.38 7.88 1.48
C LEU A 230 29.70 8.75 2.68
N LYS A 231 30.44 8.24 3.66
CA LYS A 231 30.84 9.00 4.85
C LYS A 231 31.74 10.21 4.54
N GLU A 232 32.47 10.16 3.44
CA GLU A 232 33.28 11.31 3.00
C GLU A 232 32.42 12.44 2.40
N ILE A 233 31.26 12.09 1.84
CA ILE A 233 30.40 13.04 1.10
C ILE A 233 29.23 13.52 1.94
N ALA A 234 28.62 12.61 2.73
CA ALA A 234 27.43 12.88 3.54
C ALA A 234 27.66 14.00 4.55
N ASP A 235 26.57 14.57 5.03
CA ASP A 235 26.62 15.45 6.18
C ASP A 235 26.95 14.62 7.44
N PRO A 236 28.01 14.97 8.21
CA PRO A 236 28.38 14.22 9.40
C PRO A 236 27.32 14.18 10.50
N SER A 237 26.33 15.08 10.46
CA SER A 237 25.22 15.13 11.43
C SER A 237 24.11 14.13 11.12
N ILE A 238 24.10 13.54 9.92
CA ILE A 238 23.08 12.58 9.51
C ILE A 238 23.39 11.20 10.08
N ASP A 239 22.45 10.69 10.89
CA ASP A 239 22.40 9.27 11.25
C ASP A 239 21.49 8.56 10.23
N PRO A 240 22.05 7.69 9.35
CA PRO A 240 21.28 7.12 8.25
C PRO A 240 20.20 6.14 8.75
N ASP A 241 18.94 6.40 8.47
CA ASP A 241 17.84 5.49 8.80
C ASP A 241 17.74 4.35 7.77
N TRP A 242 18.66 3.40 7.91
CA TRP A 242 18.81 2.22 7.09
C TRP A 242 18.52 0.97 7.91
N ARG A 243 17.54 0.17 7.50
CA ARG A 243 17.17 -1.09 8.19
C ARG A 243 17.04 -2.25 7.22
N SER A 244 17.38 -3.44 7.74
CA SER A 244 17.11 -4.71 7.08
C SER A 244 16.30 -5.62 7.98
N MET A 245 15.28 -6.27 7.43
CA MET A 245 14.50 -7.26 8.16
C MET A 245 15.33 -8.52 8.42
N LYS A 246 15.39 -8.95 9.67
CA LYS A 246 16.07 -10.21 10.08
C LYS A 246 15.25 -11.46 9.73
N ARG A 247 14.73 -11.53 8.51
CA ARG A 247 13.87 -12.63 8.08
C ARG A 247 14.42 -13.22 6.80
N ARG A 248 14.79 -14.51 6.85
CA ARG A 248 15.38 -15.21 5.70
C ARG A 248 14.37 -16.10 4.98
N VAL A 249 13.30 -16.47 5.64
CA VAL A 249 12.22 -17.28 5.07
C VAL A 249 10.94 -16.51 5.17
N VAL A 250 10.36 -16.24 4.02
CA VAL A 250 9.08 -15.52 3.87
C VAL A 250 8.23 -16.29 2.88
N ASP A 251 6.99 -16.56 3.24
CA ASP A 251 6.00 -17.06 2.30
C ASP A 251 4.81 -16.09 2.23
N LEU A 252 4.78 -15.25 1.21
CA LEU A 252 3.69 -14.32 0.99
C LEU A 252 2.40 -14.99 0.49
N LEU A 253 2.36 -16.30 0.29
CA LEU A 253 1.12 -17.07 0.15
C LEU A 253 0.47 -17.34 1.50
N ALA A 254 1.27 -17.39 2.57
CA ALA A 254 0.79 -17.56 3.93
C ALA A 254 0.26 -16.25 4.50
N THR A 255 -0.98 -16.23 4.97
CA THR A 255 -1.64 -15.04 5.55
C THR A 255 -0.84 -14.44 6.70
N LYS A 256 -0.26 -15.29 7.57
CA LYS A 256 0.56 -14.85 8.70
C LYS A 256 1.76 -14.00 8.26
N ASP A 257 2.49 -14.43 7.23
CA ASP A 257 3.67 -13.72 6.74
C ASP A 257 3.29 -12.43 6.03
N LYS A 258 2.20 -12.43 5.24
CA LYS A 258 1.65 -11.21 4.64
C LYS A 258 1.37 -10.14 5.69
N VAL A 259 0.59 -10.51 6.70
CA VAL A 259 0.16 -9.59 7.76
C VAL A 259 1.35 -9.06 8.54
N ASP A 260 2.32 -9.93 8.89
CA ASP A 260 3.50 -9.53 9.64
C ASP A 260 4.40 -8.57 8.84
N ILE A 261 4.62 -8.84 7.55
CA ILE A 261 5.41 -7.97 6.67
C ILE A 261 4.72 -6.61 6.51
N ILE A 262 3.43 -6.58 6.15
CA ILE A 262 2.69 -5.32 5.99
C ILE A 262 2.77 -4.51 7.29
N ARG A 263 2.46 -5.11 8.44
CA ARG A 263 2.50 -4.45 9.74
C ARG A 263 3.87 -3.83 10.04
N ARG A 264 4.96 -4.57 9.81
CA ARG A 264 6.32 -4.09 10.09
C ARG A 264 6.71 -2.95 9.16
N VAL A 265 6.39 -3.06 7.87
CA VAL A 265 6.69 -2.01 6.88
C VAL A 265 5.88 -0.75 7.19
N VAL A 266 4.59 -0.88 7.43
CA VAL A 266 3.71 0.27 7.77
C VAL A 266 4.15 0.92 9.09
N HIS A 267 4.46 0.12 10.11
CA HIS A 267 4.96 0.66 11.40
C HIS A 267 6.27 1.42 11.25
N TYR A 268 7.21 0.91 10.46
CA TYR A 268 8.47 1.61 10.21
C TYR A 268 8.29 2.81 9.26
N SER A 269 7.32 2.73 8.35
CA SER A 269 6.97 3.76 7.36
C SER A 269 8.19 4.25 6.55
N PRO A 270 8.85 3.37 5.75
CA PRO A 270 9.98 3.77 4.93
C PRO A 270 9.56 4.64 3.76
N ASP A 271 10.46 5.52 3.29
CA ASP A 271 10.31 6.20 2.00
C ASP A 271 10.53 5.23 0.83
N ILE A 272 11.46 4.27 1.03
CA ILE A 272 11.80 3.27 0.01
C ILE A 272 11.88 1.87 0.64
N LEU A 273 11.13 0.93 0.07
CA LEU A 273 11.19 -0.50 0.39
C LEU A 273 11.88 -1.26 -0.75
N TYR A 274 12.91 -2.03 -0.42
CA TYR A 274 13.47 -3.04 -1.31
C TYR A 274 12.95 -4.43 -0.94
N MET A 275 12.54 -5.19 -1.94
CA MET A 275 12.11 -6.58 -1.81
C MET A 275 12.90 -7.44 -2.81
N GLY A 276 13.78 -8.25 -2.33
CA GLY A 276 14.63 -9.09 -3.18
C GLY A 276 14.89 -10.46 -2.58
N THR A 277 14.96 -11.53 -3.36
CA THR A 277 14.54 -11.64 -4.76
C THR A 277 13.11 -12.17 -4.81
N ALA A 278 12.33 -11.77 -5.79
CA ALA A 278 10.88 -12.05 -5.85
C ALA A 278 10.54 -13.55 -5.73
N TYR A 279 11.29 -14.44 -6.38
CA TYR A 279 11.03 -15.88 -6.35
C TYR A 279 11.18 -16.51 -4.95
N LYS A 280 11.95 -15.89 -4.04
CA LYS A 280 12.12 -16.35 -2.65
C LYS A 280 11.08 -15.76 -1.68
N LEU A 281 10.19 -14.91 -2.16
CA LEU A 281 9.13 -14.33 -1.34
C LEU A 281 7.89 -15.23 -1.24
N THR A 282 7.89 -16.36 -1.92
CA THR A 282 6.83 -17.37 -1.86
C THR A 282 7.45 -18.77 -1.82
N ASP A 283 6.86 -19.67 -1.04
CA ASP A 283 7.33 -21.06 -0.93
C ASP A 283 6.74 -21.95 -2.05
N VAL A 284 7.05 -21.60 -3.30
CA VAL A 284 6.70 -22.40 -4.48
C VAL A 284 7.89 -22.51 -5.42
N THR A 285 8.12 -23.72 -5.92
CA THR A 285 9.22 -24.01 -6.83
C THR A 285 9.03 -23.39 -8.22
N ASP A 286 7.77 -23.25 -8.64
CA ASP A 286 7.42 -22.62 -9.91
C ASP A 286 6.64 -21.34 -9.69
N GLU A 287 7.07 -20.25 -10.32
CA GLU A 287 6.40 -18.96 -10.21
C GLU A 287 5.05 -18.99 -10.93
N THR A 288 4.00 -19.12 -10.14
CA THR A 288 2.61 -19.15 -10.62
C THR A 288 2.00 -17.74 -10.61
N HIS A 289 0.88 -17.57 -11.34
CA HIS A 289 0.08 -16.33 -11.25
C HIS A 289 -0.36 -16.02 -9.80
N ARG A 290 -0.54 -17.05 -8.97
CA ARG A 290 -0.92 -16.90 -7.56
C ARG A 290 0.21 -16.31 -6.71
N SER A 291 1.45 -16.77 -6.90
CA SER A 291 2.62 -16.25 -6.17
C SER A 291 2.90 -14.78 -6.52
N VAL A 292 2.84 -14.44 -7.80
CA VAL A 292 3.02 -13.04 -8.25
C VAL A 292 1.93 -12.13 -7.68
N ARG A 293 0.67 -12.55 -7.73
CA ARG A 293 -0.44 -11.77 -7.13
C ARG A 293 -0.29 -11.61 -5.62
N ALA A 294 0.27 -12.59 -4.93
CA ALA A 294 0.52 -12.48 -3.50
C ALA A 294 1.52 -11.37 -3.18
N ILE A 295 2.63 -11.30 -3.94
CA ILE A 295 3.63 -10.22 -3.81
C ILE A 295 3.00 -8.87 -4.15
N GLN A 296 2.29 -8.78 -5.29
CA GLN A 296 1.61 -7.56 -5.73
C GLN A 296 0.63 -7.05 -4.68
N SER A 297 -0.21 -7.93 -4.11
CA SER A 297 -1.19 -7.55 -3.10
C SER A 297 -0.56 -6.98 -1.82
N VAL A 298 0.60 -7.50 -1.42
CA VAL A 298 1.35 -6.97 -0.27
C VAL A 298 1.90 -5.58 -0.55
N VAL A 299 2.54 -5.40 -1.70
CA VAL A 299 3.10 -4.11 -2.11
C VAL A 299 1.99 -3.07 -2.29
N ASP A 300 0.91 -3.43 -2.98
CA ASP A 300 -0.21 -2.50 -3.21
C ASP A 300 -0.88 -2.12 -1.88
N ARG A 301 -1.01 -3.06 -0.93
CA ARG A 301 -1.53 -2.75 0.41
C ARG A 301 -0.60 -1.83 1.19
N ILE A 302 0.70 -2.05 1.17
CA ILE A 302 1.68 -1.16 1.82
C ILE A 302 1.53 0.26 1.24
N ARG A 303 1.45 0.40 -0.08
CA ARG A 303 1.34 1.70 -0.75
C ARG A 303 0.00 2.42 -0.52
N GLN A 304 -1.05 1.69 -0.16
CA GLN A 304 -2.32 2.28 0.28
C GLN A 304 -2.24 2.85 1.70
N GLU A 305 -1.43 2.25 2.56
CA GLU A 305 -1.29 2.67 3.96
C GLU A 305 -0.24 3.78 4.14
N ILE A 306 0.81 3.76 3.30
CA ILE A 306 1.93 4.70 3.36
C ILE A 306 2.44 5.04 1.96
N ASP A 307 2.91 6.28 1.80
CA ASP A 307 3.54 6.75 0.56
C ASP A 307 4.96 6.18 0.39
N CYS A 308 5.07 4.91 0.04
CA CYS A 308 6.33 4.20 -0.06
C CYS A 308 6.65 3.83 -1.50
N SER A 309 7.84 4.19 -1.97
CA SER A 309 8.37 3.69 -3.25
C SER A 309 8.90 2.28 -3.08
N VAL A 310 8.69 1.40 -4.07
CA VAL A 310 9.08 0.00 -3.94
C VAL A 310 9.96 -0.44 -5.09
N ILE A 311 11.10 -1.06 -4.76
CA ILE A 311 11.98 -1.74 -5.72
C ILE A 311 11.86 -3.24 -5.48
N VAL A 312 11.41 -3.98 -6.50
CA VAL A 312 11.38 -5.44 -6.47
C VAL A 312 12.49 -5.98 -7.37
N GLU A 313 13.38 -6.79 -6.83
CA GLU A 313 14.40 -7.49 -7.60
C GLU A 313 13.86 -8.82 -8.14
N HIS A 314 14.14 -9.10 -9.41
CA HIS A 314 13.69 -10.32 -10.08
C HIS A 314 14.77 -10.87 -11.02
N HIS A 315 14.72 -12.18 -11.31
CA HIS A 315 15.57 -12.76 -12.35
C HIS A 315 14.99 -12.50 -13.74
N ALA A 316 15.87 -12.28 -14.71
CA ALA A 316 15.48 -12.26 -16.12
C ALA A 316 15.36 -13.68 -16.64
N GLY A 317 14.43 -13.93 -17.55
CA GLY A 317 14.26 -15.23 -18.18
C GLY A 317 15.50 -15.67 -18.96
N HIS A 318 15.75 -16.98 -19.02
CA HIS A 318 16.86 -17.62 -19.71
C HIS A 318 16.73 -17.58 -21.25
N GLY A 319 16.49 -16.42 -21.84
CA GLY A 319 16.47 -16.26 -23.30
C GLY A 319 17.86 -16.04 -23.89
N THR A 320 18.08 -16.41 -25.18
CA THR A 320 19.36 -16.17 -25.90
C THR A 320 19.72 -14.68 -25.99
N MET A 321 21.00 -14.31 -25.92
CA MET A 321 21.54 -12.97 -25.62
C MET A 321 21.19 -11.77 -26.54
N ASN A 322 20.40 -11.93 -27.61
CA ASN A 322 20.26 -10.92 -28.68
C ASN A 322 18.91 -10.22 -28.82
N ASP A 323 18.00 -10.28 -27.85
CA ASP A 323 16.68 -9.66 -27.98
C ASP A 323 16.38 -8.67 -26.83
N ARG A 324 16.03 -7.42 -27.14
CA ARG A 324 15.63 -6.38 -26.17
C ARG A 324 14.48 -6.84 -25.23
N ASN A 325 13.74 -7.86 -25.63
CA ASN A 325 12.69 -8.48 -24.82
C ASN A 325 13.21 -9.42 -23.71
N LYS A 326 14.50 -9.74 -23.66
CA LYS A 326 15.09 -10.81 -22.84
C LYS A 326 15.37 -10.43 -21.40
N MET A 327 15.37 -9.14 -21.09
CA MET A 327 15.54 -8.67 -19.73
C MET A 327 14.20 -8.57 -18.98
N ARG A 328 13.12 -9.13 -19.55
CA ARG A 328 11.83 -9.23 -18.86
C ARG A 328 11.90 -10.21 -17.69
N PRO A 329 11.10 -9.97 -16.63
CA PRO A 329 10.98 -10.93 -15.55
C PRO A 329 10.62 -12.32 -16.09
N GLU A 330 11.25 -13.34 -15.53
CA GLU A 330 10.87 -14.74 -15.79
C GLU A 330 9.49 -15.04 -15.19
N GLY A 331 8.78 -16.04 -15.73
CA GLY A 331 7.54 -16.55 -15.18
C GLY A 331 6.29 -15.80 -15.64
N SER A 332 5.53 -15.28 -14.71
CA SER A 332 4.18 -14.78 -14.96
C SER A 332 4.12 -13.46 -15.73
N SER A 333 3.23 -13.39 -16.74
CA SER A 333 2.92 -12.15 -17.47
C SER A 333 2.35 -11.03 -16.58
N TYR A 334 1.93 -11.31 -15.35
CA TYR A 334 1.48 -10.30 -14.40
C TYR A 334 2.59 -9.32 -14.01
N TRP A 335 3.86 -9.74 -14.02
CA TRP A 335 4.99 -8.84 -13.83
C TRP A 335 5.07 -7.73 -14.89
N LEU A 336 4.63 -8.02 -16.12
CA LEU A 336 4.72 -7.06 -17.23
C LEU A 336 3.71 -5.92 -17.13
N ARG A 337 2.64 -6.06 -16.36
CA ARG A 337 1.53 -5.11 -16.30
C ARG A 337 1.48 -4.29 -15.02
N TRP A 338 2.06 -4.80 -13.95
CA TRP A 338 1.89 -4.25 -12.62
C TRP A 338 2.85 -3.11 -12.25
N PRO A 339 4.18 -3.15 -12.49
CA PRO A 339 5.08 -2.07 -12.08
C PRO A 339 4.81 -0.80 -12.88
N ASP A 340 5.18 0.34 -12.33
CA ASP A 340 5.07 1.63 -13.03
C ASP A 340 6.09 1.66 -14.18
N PHE A 341 7.30 1.13 -13.96
CA PHE A 341 8.29 0.87 -15.00
C PHE A 341 9.18 -0.33 -14.65
N GLY A 342 9.89 -0.85 -15.66
CA GLY A 342 10.77 -2.01 -15.52
C GLY A 342 12.12 -1.79 -16.18
N LYS A 343 13.19 -2.09 -15.47
CA LYS A 343 14.58 -2.00 -15.95
C LYS A 343 15.25 -3.36 -15.87
N GLY A 344 16.09 -3.65 -16.85
CA GLY A 344 16.88 -4.87 -16.88
C GLY A 344 18.37 -4.56 -16.94
N MET A 345 19.17 -5.27 -16.13
CA MET A 345 20.64 -5.18 -16.10
C MET A 345 21.25 -6.37 -16.81
N GLN A 346 21.96 -6.13 -17.90
CA GLN A 346 22.61 -7.15 -18.73
C GLN A 346 24.13 -6.95 -18.72
N PRO A 347 24.93 -8.00 -18.43
CA PRO A 347 26.37 -7.90 -18.53
C PRO A 347 26.80 -7.74 -19.99
N LEU A 348 27.76 -6.83 -20.21
CA LEU A 348 28.42 -6.65 -21.49
C LEU A 348 29.88 -7.08 -21.39
N LYS A 349 30.43 -7.54 -22.51
CA LYS A 349 31.87 -7.79 -22.61
C LYS A 349 32.60 -6.46 -22.58
N SER A 350 33.49 -6.27 -21.64
CA SER A 350 34.34 -5.08 -21.52
C SER A 350 35.75 -5.41 -22.03
N ASN A 351 36.28 -4.58 -22.93
CA ASN A 351 37.65 -4.74 -23.45
C ASN A 351 38.74 -4.37 -22.42
N ASN A 352 38.35 -3.70 -21.31
CA ASN A 352 39.26 -3.17 -20.30
C ASN A 352 39.27 -3.98 -18.99
N GLY A 353 38.70 -5.19 -18.98
CA GLY A 353 38.72 -6.09 -17.82
C GLY A 353 37.76 -5.71 -16.67
N GLY A 354 37.13 -4.55 -16.67
CA GLY A 354 36.14 -4.12 -15.67
C GLY A 354 34.74 -4.62 -16.02
N ARG A 355 33.85 -4.69 -15.01
CA ARG A 355 32.45 -5.05 -15.22
C ARG A 355 31.68 -3.87 -15.85
N LEU A 356 30.96 -4.15 -16.93
CA LEU A 356 30.05 -3.21 -17.60
C LEU A 356 28.68 -3.84 -17.72
N MET A 357 27.63 -3.10 -17.30
CA MET A 357 26.26 -3.58 -17.34
C MET A 357 25.40 -2.61 -18.15
N ARG A 358 24.73 -3.11 -19.19
CA ARG A 358 23.70 -2.37 -19.90
C ARG A 358 22.45 -2.31 -19.04
N ILE A 359 21.80 -1.14 -18.99
CA ILE A 359 20.49 -0.96 -18.37
C ILE A 359 19.48 -0.64 -19.49
N SER A 360 18.50 -1.49 -19.66
CA SER A 360 17.47 -1.34 -20.67
C SER A 360 16.07 -1.33 -20.06
N SER A 361 15.14 -0.61 -20.67
CA SER A 361 13.74 -0.65 -20.27
C SER A 361 13.06 -1.84 -20.95
N TRP A 362 12.52 -2.77 -20.20
CA TRP A 362 11.65 -3.82 -20.72
C TRP A 362 10.16 -3.48 -20.56
N ARG A 363 9.85 -2.50 -19.69
CA ARG A 363 8.53 -1.86 -19.61
C ARG A 363 8.72 -0.37 -19.77
N GLY A 364 7.90 0.24 -20.63
CA GLY A 364 7.93 1.66 -20.91
C GLY A 364 7.62 2.49 -19.66
N ASP A 365 8.30 3.59 -19.55
CA ASP A 365 8.14 4.61 -18.55
C ASP A 365 7.15 5.66 -19.07
N ARG A 366 6.21 6.10 -18.25
CA ARG A 366 5.30 7.19 -18.58
C ARG A 366 5.90 8.56 -18.29
N ALA A 367 6.94 8.59 -17.43
CA ALA A 367 7.65 9.81 -17.09
C ALA A 367 8.72 10.09 -18.14
N THR A 368 8.65 11.25 -18.79
CA THR A 368 9.56 11.67 -19.86
C THR A 368 10.81 12.39 -19.38
N ASP A 369 10.82 12.81 -18.12
CA ASP A 369 11.88 13.59 -17.46
C ASP A 369 12.84 12.75 -16.61
N ARG A 370 12.71 11.43 -16.64
CA ARG A 370 13.53 10.51 -15.86
C ARG A 370 14.89 10.27 -16.50
N ARG A 371 15.95 10.49 -15.72
CA ARG A 371 17.35 10.27 -16.13
C ARG A 371 17.93 8.98 -15.55
N PHE A 372 17.38 7.86 -15.92
CA PHE A 372 17.97 6.58 -15.56
C PHE A 372 19.23 6.32 -16.44
N PRO A 373 20.37 5.87 -15.87
CA PRO A 373 21.56 5.59 -16.68
C PRO A 373 21.28 4.47 -17.69
N VAL A 374 21.88 4.55 -18.87
CA VAL A 374 21.76 3.51 -19.90
C VAL A 374 22.71 2.34 -19.69
N ALA A 375 23.74 2.58 -18.88
CA ALA A 375 24.65 1.53 -18.43
C ALA A 375 25.32 1.95 -17.11
N VAL A 376 25.95 0.99 -16.44
CA VAL A 376 26.84 1.23 -15.30
C VAL A 376 28.11 0.46 -15.49
N ARG A 377 29.25 1.06 -15.15
CA ARG A 377 30.56 0.41 -15.11
C ARG A 377 31.07 0.29 -13.69
N GLN A 378 31.93 -0.68 -13.47
CA GLN A 378 32.62 -0.82 -12.19
C GLN A 378 33.48 0.42 -11.93
N GLY A 379 33.39 0.95 -10.71
CA GLY A 379 34.18 2.09 -10.26
C GLY A 379 35.07 1.76 -9.09
N ASP A 380 35.97 2.69 -8.77
CA ASP A 380 36.93 2.55 -7.66
C ASP A 380 36.33 3.01 -6.33
N ASN A 381 35.63 4.16 -6.33
CA ASN A 381 35.04 4.74 -5.12
C ASN A 381 33.62 4.24 -4.83
N MET A 382 32.85 3.96 -5.87
CA MET A 382 31.54 3.34 -5.78
C MET A 382 31.51 2.08 -6.64
N PRO A 383 30.82 1.01 -6.22
CA PRO A 383 30.72 -0.23 -7.00
C PRO A 383 30.26 0.00 -8.44
N TRP A 384 29.33 0.94 -8.65
CA TRP A 384 28.79 1.28 -9.94
C TRP A 384 28.86 2.78 -10.21
N VAL A 385 29.40 3.14 -11.36
CA VAL A 385 29.43 4.50 -11.91
C VAL A 385 28.48 4.55 -13.11
N PRO A 386 27.56 5.55 -13.17
CA PRO A 386 26.58 5.64 -14.22
C PRO A 386 27.22 6.04 -15.56
N ILE A 387 26.63 5.58 -16.65
CA ILE A 387 26.89 6.01 -18.01
C ILE A 387 25.56 6.45 -18.60
N TYR A 388 25.49 7.71 -18.99
CA TYR A 388 24.30 8.28 -19.63
C TYR A 388 24.39 8.22 -21.16
N GLN A 389 23.30 8.52 -21.86
CA GLN A 389 23.19 8.31 -23.30
C GLN A 389 24.30 9.02 -24.08
N ASP A 390 24.62 10.26 -23.72
CA ASP A 390 25.65 11.06 -24.43
C ASP A 390 27.05 10.41 -24.32
N GLU A 391 27.43 9.95 -23.12
CA GLU A 391 28.67 9.24 -22.88
C GLU A 391 28.67 7.86 -23.57
N TRP A 392 27.52 7.19 -23.54
CA TRP A 392 27.36 5.90 -24.21
C TRP A 392 27.57 6.02 -25.71
N ASP A 393 26.95 6.98 -26.34
CA ASP A 393 27.05 7.20 -27.79
C ASP A 393 28.49 7.57 -28.20
N ALA A 394 29.19 8.33 -27.35
CA ALA A 394 30.58 8.73 -27.63
C ALA A 394 31.58 7.56 -27.48
N LEU A 395 31.42 6.71 -26.46
CA LEU A 395 32.42 5.71 -26.08
C LEU A 395 32.10 4.29 -26.52
N TYR A 396 30.81 3.96 -26.67
CA TYR A 396 30.33 2.58 -26.78
C TYR A 396 29.40 2.34 -27.99
N SER A 397 29.25 3.31 -28.91
CA SER A 397 28.41 3.15 -30.12
C SER A 397 28.85 1.98 -31.02
N HIS A 398 30.08 1.51 -30.89
CA HIS A 398 30.64 0.37 -31.60
C HIS A 398 30.33 -0.99 -30.94
N ILE A 399 29.86 -1.00 -29.71
CA ILE A 399 29.37 -2.21 -29.04
C ILE A 399 27.93 -2.45 -29.52
N HIS A 400 27.80 -3.04 -30.70
CA HIS A 400 26.51 -3.58 -31.13
C HIS A 400 26.09 -4.67 -30.12
N ASP A 401 24.80 -4.73 -29.79
CA ASP A 401 24.19 -5.76 -28.98
C ASP A 401 24.50 -7.14 -29.60
N SER A 402 25.63 -7.74 -29.23
CA SER A 402 26.09 -9.05 -29.65
C SER A 402 25.65 -10.14 -28.70
#